data_60b6fc55dd46bf33d194b5c5c957dacf
#
_entry.id   60b6fc55dd46bf33d194b5c5c957dacf
#
_cell.length_a   1.000
_cell.length_b   1.000
_cell.length_c   1.000
_cell.angle_alpha   90.00
_cell.angle_beta   90.00
_cell.angle_gamma   90.00
#
_symmetry.space_group_name_H-M   'P 1'
#
loop_
_entity.id
_entity.type
_entity.pdbx_description
1 polymer ?
#
loop_
_entity_poly.entity_id
_entity_poly.type
_entity_poly.pdbx_seq_one_letter_code
_entity_poly.pdbx_strand_id
1 'polypeptide(L)'
;MPREQYNIEIFAPAEKVFAHVDDINNVGWHMSGESSMPMMGSRLVLEVIDDREGVGATYRWKGSVIGTAIDIKETVTKWTAGREKTWRTIETPKMIVMSEYVMHLLLTPTQKGTNILFEIDYSLPKTPWGWVLGVLLARRYARWCLKRACEDAKRALEAA
;
A
#
# COMPACT_ATOMS: atom_id res chain seq x y z
N MET A 1 -10.71 5.21 13.44
CA MET A 1 -9.79 4.35 12.68
C MET A 1 -8.36 4.62 13.14
N PRO A 2 -7.61 3.60 13.55
CA PRO A 2 -6.18 3.74 13.81
C PRO A 2 -5.44 4.23 12.56
N ARG A 3 -4.38 5.01 12.78
CA ARG A 3 -3.52 5.52 11.70
C ARG A 3 -2.07 5.16 11.98
N GLU A 4 -1.38 4.71 10.97
CA GLU A 4 0.07 4.56 10.96
C GLU A 4 0.65 5.36 9.80
N GLN A 5 1.88 5.84 9.95
CA GLN A 5 2.55 6.62 8.93
C GLN A 5 4.05 6.33 8.91
N TYR A 6 4.64 6.54 7.75
CA TYR A 6 6.07 6.46 7.54
C TYR A 6 6.50 7.52 6.54
N ASN A 7 7.61 8.20 6.80
CA ASN A 7 8.16 9.13 5.84
C ASN A 7 9.62 8.83 5.55
N ILE A 8 10.06 9.18 4.35
CA ILE A 8 11.44 8.98 3.91
C ILE A 8 11.77 10.03 2.84
N GLU A 9 13.02 10.51 2.83
CA GLU A 9 13.53 11.34 1.76
C GLU A 9 14.17 10.47 0.69
N ILE A 10 13.81 10.70 -0.58
CA ILE A 10 14.38 10.03 -1.74
C ILE A 10 15.09 11.09 -2.59
N PHE A 11 16.33 10.81 -2.97
CA PHE A 11 17.14 11.71 -3.79
C PHE A 11 16.80 11.59 -5.27
N ALA A 12 15.58 12.01 -5.61
CA ALA A 12 15.03 12.02 -6.96
C ALA A 12 13.95 13.11 -7.08
N PRO A 13 13.68 13.63 -8.28
CA PRO A 13 12.64 14.64 -8.49
C PRO A 13 11.24 14.07 -8.19
N ALA A 14 10.32 14.93 -7.75
CA ALA A 14 8.96 14.53 -7.35
C ALA A 14 8.20 13.79 -8.47
N GLU A 15 8.34 14.23 -9.72
CA GLU A 15 7.70 13.59 -10.86
C GLU A 15 8.17 12.15 -11.05
N LYS A 16 9.46 11.90 -10.87
CA LYS A 16 10.06 10.58 -10.99
C LYS A 16 9.63 9.66 -9.84
N VAL A 17 9.63 10.21 -8.63
CA VAL A 17 9.17 9.49 -7.44
C VAL A 17 7.69 9.14 -7.57
N PHE A 18 6.87 10.10 -7.97
CA PHE A 18 5.44 9.88 -8.14
C PHE A 18 5.14 8.81 -9.20
N ALA A 19 5.77 8.90 -10.36
CA ALA A 19 5.58 7.91 -11.43
C ALA A 19 5.91 6.48 -10.96
N HIS A 20 6.94 6.33 -10.13
CA HIS A 20 7.30 5.03 -9.58
C HIS A 20 6.28 4.51 -8.56
N VAL A 21 5.87 5.34 -7.61
CA VAL A 21 4.94 4.93 -6.54
C VAL A 21 3.48 4.92 -6.99
N ASP A 22 3.14 5.59 -8.08
CA ASP A 22 1.81 5.52 -8.68
C ASP A 22 1.56 4.20 -9.39
N ASP A 23 2.61 3.54 -9.85
CA ASP A 23 2.51 2.22 -10.47
C ASP A 23 2.21 1.15 -9.41
N ILE A 24 1.04 0.54 -9.50
CA ILE A 24 0.59 -0.48 -8.56
C ILE A 24 1.52 -1.69 -8.50
N ASN A 25 2.21 -2.01 -9.59
CA ASN A 25 3.16 -3.10 -9.62
C ASN A 25 4.37 -2.84 -8.71
N ASN A 26 4.77 -1.59 -8.57
CA ASN A 26 5.87 -1.20 -7.68
C ASN A 26 5.41 -1.15 -6.23
N VAL A 27 4.32 -0.43 -5.93
CA VAL A 27 3.82 -0.23 -4.57
C VAL A 27 3.30 -1.53 -3.95
N GLY A 28 2.62 -2.35 -4.74
CA GLY A 28 2.06 -3.61 -4.29
C GLY A 28 3.02 -4.79 -4.34
N TRP A 29 4.27 -4.59 -4.74
CA TRP A 29 5.22 -5.69 -4.95
C TRP A 29 5.44 -6.58 -3.72
N HIS A 30 5.43 -6.00 -2.54
CA HIS A 30 5.54 -6.75 -1.28
C HIS A 30 4.37 -7.74 -1.06
N MET A 31 3.25 -7.54 -1.77
CA MET A 31 2.07 -8.40 -1.70
C MET A 31 2.10 -9.54 -2.72
N SER A 32 2.90 -9.44 -3.78
CA SER A 32 2.90 -10.39 -4.89
C SER A 32 3.64 -11.70 -4.63
N GLY A 33 4.36 -11.80 -3.54
CA GLY A 33 5.19 -12.98 -3.25
C GLY A 33 6.53 -13.01 -3.98
N GLU A 34 6.80 -12.08 -4.87
CA GLU A 34 8.08 -11.92 -5.57
C GLU A 34 9.08 -11.10 -4.77
N SER A 35 8.64 -10.49 -3.68
CA SER A 35 9.50 -9.75 -2.78
C SER A 35 10.47 -10.68 -2.05
N SER A 36 11.67 -10.19 -1.72
CA SER A 36 12.68 -10.92 -0.96
C SER A 36 12.21 -11.31 0.46
N MET A 37 11.13 -10.73 0.95
CA MET A 37 10.47 -11.11 2.20
C MET A 37 8.98 -11.32 1.93
N PRO A 38 8.60 -12.47 1.36
CA PRO A 38 7.20 -12.76 1.15
C PRO A 38 6.48 -12.77 2.48
N MET A 39 5.33 -12.12 2.53
CA MET A 39 4.50 -11.97 3.69
C MET A 39 4.00 -13.35 4.17
N MET A 40 4.80 -14.02 5.01
CA MET A 40 4.47 -15.30 5.64
C MET A 40 3.82 -16.33 4.68
N GLY A 41 4.43 -16.52 3.48
CA GLY A 41 3.89 -17.44 2.48
C GLY A 41 2.70 -16.91 1.69
N SER A 42 2.49 -15.60 1.68
CA SER A 42 1.43 -14.99 0.88
C SER A 42 1.69 -15.16 -0.61
N ARG A 43 0.63 -15.50 -1.34
CA ARG A 43 0.63 -15.56 -2.80
C ARG A 43 -0.59 -14.81 -3.30
N LEU A 44 -0.39 -13.51 -3.54
CA LEU A 44 -1.44 -12.64 -4.05
C LEU A 44 -1.17 -12.32 -5.51
N VAL A 45 -2.22 -12.39 -6.30
CA VAL A 45 -2.19 -12.04 -7.73
C VAL A 45 -2.92 -10.73 -7.92
N LEU A 46 -2.27 -9.80 -8.63
CA LEU A 46 -2.86 -8.51 -8.99
C LEU A 46 -3.71 -8.66 -10.24
N GLU A 47 -4.94 -8.17 -10.16
CA GLU A 47 -5.84 -8.02 -11.31
C GLU A 47 -6.15 -6.53 -11.48
N VAL A 48 -5.86 -5.98 -12.67
CA VAL A 48 -6.21 -4.61 -13.02
C VAL A 48 -7.63 -4.61 -13.56
N ILE A 49 -8.56 -3.99 -12.83
CA ILE A 49 -9.98 -3.93 -13.22
C ILE A 49 -10.25 -2.70 -14.09
N ASP A 50 -9.68 -1.56 -13.72
CA ASP A 50 -9.76 -0.32 -14.49
C ASP A 50 -8.37 0.31 -14.52
N ASP A 51 -7.75 0.37 -15.70
CA ASP A 51 -6.38 0.81 -15.90
C ASP A 51 -6.24 2.31 -16.16
N ARG A 52 -7.32 3.08 -15.97
CA ARG A 52 -7.25 4.54 -16.17
C ARG A 52 -6.20 5.16 -15.26
N GLU A 53 -5.64 6.27 -15.70
CA GLU A 53 -4.76 7.07 -14.88
C GLU A 53 -5.60 7.95 -13.94
N GLY A 54 -5.22 7.98 -12.65
CA GLY A 54 -5.85 8.86 -11.70
C GLY A 54 -7.09 8.28 -11.03
N VAL A 55 -8.02 9.17 -10.67
CA VAL A 55 -9.25 8.80 -9.94
C VAL A 55 -10.08 7.79 -10.73
N GLY A 56 -10.50 6.73 -10.05
CA GLY A 56 -11.28 5.65 -10.63
C GLY A 56 -10.46 4.43 -11.04
N ALA A 57 -9.13 4.53 -11.11
CA ALA A 57 -8.26 3.37 -11.29
C ALA A 57 -8.59 2.33 -10.22
N THR A 58 -8.78 1.09 -10.60
CA THR A 58 -9.29 0.03 -9.72
C THR A 58 -8.48 -1.24 -9.88
N TYR A 59 -8.06 -1.82 -8.77
CA TYR A 59 -7.21 -3.00 -8.70
C TYR A 59 -7.79 -4.03 -7.73
N ARG A 60 -7.44 -5.29 -7.94
CA ARG A 60 -7.85 -6.38 -7.07
C ARG A 60 -6.68 -7.29 -6.75
N TRP A 61 -6.50 -7.59 -5.47
CA TRP A 61 -5.52 -8.55 -4.98
C TRP A 61 -6.27 -9.80 -4.53
N LYS A 62 -5.96 -10.93 -5.11
CA LYS A 62 -6.59 -12.21 -4.81
C LYS A 62 -5.56 -13.28 -4.53
N GLY A 63 -5.84 -14.13 -3.56
CA GLY A 63 -4.96 -15.25 -3.23
C GLY A 63 -5.18 -15.77 -1.84
N SER A 64 -4.10 -16.20 -1.20
CA SER A 64 -4.15 -16.74 0.16
C SER A 64 -2.93 -16.34 0.98
N VAL A 65 -3.13 -16.23 2.29
CA VAL A 65 -2.07 -16.04 3.28
C VAL A 65 -2.28 -17.10 4.35
N ILE A 66 -1.30 -17.99 4.53
CA ILE A 66 -1.37 -19.10 5.50
C ILE A 66 -2.69 -19.89 5.36
N GLY A 67 -3.07 -20.21 4.12
CA GLY A 67 -4.30 -20.95 3.83
C GLY A 67 -5.60 -20.17 3.96
N THR A 68 -5.56 -18.90 4.35
CA THR A 68 -6.73 -18.03 4.45
C THR A 68 -6.91 -17.23 3.17
N ALA A 69 -8.10 -17.29 2.58
CA ALA A 69 -8.42 -16.54 1.36
C ALA A 69 -8.35 -15.03 1.60
N ILE A 70 -7.66 -14.34 0.71
CA ILE A 70 -7.54 -12.88 0.68
C ILE A 70 -8.19 -12.37 -0.60
N ASP A 71 -8.99 -11.35 -0.48
CA ASP A 71 -9.63 -10.68 -1.62
C ASP A 71 -9.79 -9.21 -1.29
N ILE A 72 -8.97 -8.36 -1.94
CA ILE A 72 -8.94 -6.92 -1.67
C ILE A 72 -9.12 -6.19 -2.99
N LYS A 73 -10.17 -5.39 -3.09
CA LYS A 73 -10.41 -4.52 -4.23
C LYS A 73 -10.21 -3.07 -3.79
N GLU A 74 -9.44 -2.32 -4.55
CA GLU A 74 -9.06 -0.94 -4.25
C GLU A 74 -9.42 -0.02 -5.40
N THR A 75 -9.80 1.22 -5.07
CA THR A 75 -10.00 2.27 -6.07
C THR A 75 -9.33 3.56 -5.65
N VAL A 76 -8.80 4.29 -6.63
CA VAL A 76 -8.20 5.61 -6.41
C VAL A 76 -9.31 6.63 -6.27
N THR A 77 -9.29 7.40 -5.18
CA THR A 77 -10.30 8.42 -4.87
C THR A 77 -9.79 9.86 -4.98
N LYS A 78 -8.47 10.05 -4.93
CA LYS A 78 -7.82 11.34 -5.10
C LYS A 78 -6.48 11.15 -5.82
N TRP A 79 -6.18 12.03 -6.76
CA TRP A 79 -4.97 11.93 -7.53
C TRP A 79 -4.56 13.31 -8.08
N THR A 80 -3.34 13.71 -7.78
CA THR A 80 -2.71 14.92 -8.32
C THR A 80 -1.28 14.56 -8.72
N ALA A 81 -1.01 14.60 -10.02
CA ALA A 81 0.28 14.17 -10.57
C ALA A 81 1.47 14.85 -9.86
N GLY A 82 2.44 14.04 -9.47
CA GLY A 82 3.67 14.49 -8.82
C GLY A 82 3.49 14.94 -7.36
N ARG A 83 2.30 14.84 -6.80
CA ARG A 83 2.00 15.44 -5.50
C ARG A 83 1.31 14.51 -4.50
N GLU A 84 0.15 13.95 -4.85
CA GLU A 84 -0.63 13.16 -3.90
C GLU A 84 -1.52 12.12 -4.57
N LYS A 85 -1.77 11.03 -3.85
CA LYS A 85 -2.69 9.98 -4.25
C LYS A 85 -3.35 9.40 -3.02
N THR A 86 -4.66 9.16 -3.11
CA THR A 86 -5.42 8.44 -2.09
C THR A 86 -6.18 7.31 -2.74
N TRP A 87 -6.13 6.13 -2.14
CA TRP A 87 -6.94 4.99 -2.57
C TRP A 87 -7.46 4.24 -1.37
N ARG A 88 -8.52 3.50 -1.57
CA ARG A 88 -9.21 2.80 -0.49
C ARG A 88 -9.73 1.45 -0.95
N THR A 89 -9.92 0.57 0.00
CA THR A 89 -10.66 -0.66 -0.22
C THR A 89 -12.13 -0.36 -0.52
N ILE A 90 -12.71 -1.12 -1.42
CA ILE A 90 -14.14 -1.05 -1.77
C ILE A 90 -14.76 -2.44 -1.65
N GLU A 91 -16.09 -2.49 -1.65
CA GLU A 91 -16.88 -3.70 -1.42
C GLU A 91 -16.58 -4.28 -0.02
N THR A 92 -16.52 -5.58 0.12
CA THR A 92 -16.22 -6.24 1.40
C THR A 92 -14.86 -6.93 1.30
N PRO A 93 -13.76 -6.24 1.67
CA PRO A 93 -12.44 -6.86 1.58
C PRO A 93 -12.30 -8.02 2.55
N LYS A 94 -11.59 -9.06 2.12
CA LYS A 94 -11.25 -10.22 2.94
C LYS A 94 -9.78 -10.15 3.31
N MET A 95 -9.52 -9.81 4.55
CA MET A 95 -8.18 -9.70 5.14
C MET A 95 -8.15 -10.35 6.51
N ILE A 96 -6.95 -10.61 7.03
CA ILE A 96 -6.77 -11.29 8.30
C ILE A 96 -6.81 -10.30 9.48
N VAL A 97 -6.00 -9.25 9.40
CA VAL A 97 -5.77 -8.34 10.55
C VAL A 97 -6.46 -6.98 10.42
N MET A 98 -7.10 -6.72 9.28
CA MET A 98 -7.83 -5.49 8.99
C MET A 98 -9.14 -5.84 8.30
N SER A 99 -10.16 -4.96 8.38
CA SER A 99 -11.40 -5.10 7.64
C SER A 99 -11.45 -4.19 6.41
N GLU A 100 -10.90 -2.99 6.51
CA GLU A 100 -10.82 -2.03 5.42
C GLU A 100 -9.69 -1.05 5.69
N TYR A 101 -9.23 -0.34 4.66
CA TYR A 101 -8.23 0.71 4.82
C TYR A 101 -8.34 1.80 3.77
N VAL A 102 -7.76 2.94 4.10
CA VAL A 102 -7.52 4.07 3.19
C VAL A 102 -6.03 4.38 3.21
N MET A 103 -5.42 4.46 2.05
CA MET A 103 -4.01 4.80 1.89
C MET A 103 -3.86 6.22 1.39
N HIS A 104 -2.93 6.97 1.98
CA HIS A 104 -2.59 8.32 1.57
C HIS A 104 -1.10 8.41 1.24
N LEU A 105 -0.81 8.97 0.10
CA LEU A 105 0.55 9.24 -0.37
C LEU A 105 0.68 10.74 -0.63
N LEU A 106 1.64 11.38 0.03
CA LEU A 106 1.94 12.80 -0.16
C LEU A 106 3.43 13.00 -0.44
N LEU A 107 3.74 13.70 -1.52
CA LEU A 107 5.09 14.06 -1.90
C LEU A 107 5.32 15.54 -1.68
N THR A 108 6.45 15.86 -1.04
CA THR A 108 6.89 17.24 -0.81
C THR A 108 8.31 17.40 -1.33
N PRO A 109 8.56 18.29 -2.30
CA PRO A 109 9.93 18.56 -2.77
C PRO A 109 10.81 19.05 -1.64
N THR A 110 12.08 18.60 -1.63
CA THR A 110 13.12 19.04 -0.71
C THR A 110 14.30 19.60 -1.48
N GLN A 111 15.29 20.15 -0.78
CA GLN A 111 16.50 20.66 -1.44
C GLN A 111 17.28 19.56 -2.17
N LYS A 112 17.23 18.33 -1.69
CA LYS A 112 17.99 17.20 -2.23
C LYS A 112 17.17 16.23 -3.05
N GLY A 113 15.83 16.33 -3.01
CA GLY A 113 14.97 15.39 -3.69
C GLY A 113 13.50 15.53 -3.31
N THR A 114 12.91 14.47 -2.78
CA THR A 114 11.49 14.43 -2.44
C THR A 114 11.27 13.68 -1.14
N ASN A 115 10.51 14.27 -0.25
CA ASN A 115 10.03 13.57 0.94
C ASN A 115 8.70 12.88 0.61
N ILE A 116 8.62 11.58 0.88
CA ILE A 116 7.37 10.82 0.80
C ILE A 116 6.80 10.69 2.21
N LEU A 117 5.54 11.07 2.38
CA LEU A 117 4.73 10.69 3.54
C LEU A 117 3.70 9.67 3.08
N PHE A 118 3.76 8.50 3.67
CA PHE A 118 2.84 7.39 3.38
C PHE A 118 2.04 7.09 4.65
N GLU A 119 0.71 7.12 4.55
CA GLU A 119 -0.18 6.91 5.68
C GLU A 119 -1.22 5.84 5.37
N ILE A 120 -1.62 5.10 6.39
CA ILE A 120 -2.74 4.16 6.32
C ILE A 120 -3.70 4.40 7.48
N ASP A 121 -4.97 4.58 7.15
CA ASP A 121 -6.08 4.52 8.09
C ASP A 121 -6.77 3.18 7.90
N TYR A 122 -6.94 2.40 8.96
CA TYR A 122 -7.52 1.07 8.84
C TYR A 122 -8.52 0.79 9.95
N SER A 123 -9.41 -0.18 9.69
CA SER A 123 -10.36 -0.69 10.67
C SER A 123 -9.98 -2.11 11.07
N LEU A 124 -10.25 -2.46 12.32
CA LEU A 124 -10.05 -3.82 12.81
C LEU A 124 -11.18 -4.75 12.34
N PRO A 125 -10.91 -6.04 12.15
CA PRO A 125 -11.94 -7.00 11.81
C PRO A 125 -13.07 -7.04 12.84
N LYS A 126 -14.28 -7.31 12.38
CA LYS A 126 -15.48 -7.32 13.24
C LYS A 126 -15.70 -8.67 13.93
N THR A 127 -15.04 -9.73 13.48
CA THR A 127 -15.13 -11.05 14.13
C THR A 127 -14.31 -11.08 15.41
N PRO A 128 -14.70 -11.83 16.45
CA PRO A 128 -13.95 -11.87 17.73
C PRO A 128 -12.48 -12.24 17.56
N TRP A 129 -12.17 -13.30 16.84
CA TRP A 129 -10.81 -13.73 16.59
C TRP A 129 -10.04 -12.74 15.71
N GLY A 130 -10.68 -12.24 14.64
CA GLY A 130 -10.09 -11.23 13.77
C GLY A 130 -9.78 -9.96 14.54
N TRP A 131 -10.66 -9.55 15.45
CA TRP A 131 -10.41 -8.38 16.29
C TRP A 131 -9.19 -8.56 17.20
N VAL A 132 -9.08 -9.74 17.86
CA VAL A 132 -7.91 -10.03 18.71
C VAL A 132 -6.62 -10.02 17.88
N LEU A 133 -6.60 -10.68 16.74
CA LEU A 133 -5.44 -10.68 15.84
C LEU A 133 -5.14 -9.27 15.32
N GLY A 134 -6.18 -8.50 14.99
CA GLY A 134 -6.04 -7.12 14.55
C GLY A 134 -5.40 -6.25 15.61
N VAL A 135 -5.88 -6.31 16.85
CA VAL A 135 -5.29 -5.53 17.96
C VAL A 135 -3.82 -5.87 18.15
N LEU A 136 -3.44 -7.14 18.05
CA LEU A 136 -2.07 -7.59 18.29
C LEU A 136 -1.13 -7.32 17.10
N LEU A 137 -1.61 -7.45 15.87
CA LEU A 137 -0.75 -7.54 14.69
C LEU A 137 -0.95 -6.41 13.66
N ALA A 138 -2.15 -5.80 13.58
CA ALA A 138 -2.46 -4.84 12.52
C ALA A 138 -1.49 -3.65 12.48
N ARG A 139 -1.15 -3.10 13.64
CA ARG A 139 -0.21 -1.98 13.74
C ARG A 139 1.18 -2.33 13.20
N ARG A 140 1.71 -3.48 13.61
CA ARG A 140 3.03 -3.94 13.13
C ARG A 140 3.00 -4.22 11.64
N TYR A 141 1.94 -4.85 11.19
CA TYR A 141 1.74 -5.16 9.78
C TYR A 141 1.63 -3.88 8.92
N ALA A 142 0.80 -2.92 9.36
CA ALA A 142 0.65 -1.63 8.68
C ALA A 142 2.00 -0.90 8.57
N ARG A 143 2.73 -0.79 9.66
CA ARG A 143 4.05 -0.17 9.68
C ARG A 143 5.04 -0.88 8.76
N TRP A 144 5.03 -2.19 8.76
CA TRP A 144 5.89 -2.97 7.89
C TRP A 144 5.60 -2.70 6.41
N CYS A 145 4.32 -2.68 6.03
CA CYS A 145 3.90 -2.37 4.66
C CYS A 145 4.37 -0.98 4.21
N LEU A 146 4.13 0.04 5.03
CA LEU A 146 4.52 1.41 4.72
C LEU A 146 6.04 1.55 4.59
N LYS A 147 6.76 1.01 5.55
CA LYS A 147 8.22 1.04 5.55
C LYS A 147 8.78 0.33 4.33
N ARG A 148 8.26 -0.87 4.03
CA ARG A 148 8.72 -1.67 2.89
C ARG A 148 8.49 -0.95 1.57
N ALA A 149 7.30 -0.40 1.37
CA ALA A 149 6.97 0.35 0.17
C ALA A 149 7.89 1.55 -0.03
N CYS A 150 8.14 2.32 1.03
CA CYS A 150 9.04 3.48 0.98
C CYS A 150 10.50 3.08 0.73
N GLU A 151 11.00 2.07 1.41
CA GLU A 151 12.38 1.59 1.25
C GLU A 151 12.62 0.99 -0.14
N ASP A 152 11.68 0.24 -0.67
CA ASP A 152 11.78 -0.34 -2.01
C ASP A 152 11.80 0.76 -3.08
N ALA A 153 10.95 1.79 -2.93
CA ALA A 153 10.96 2.95 -3.82
C ALA A 153 12.29 3.71 -3.77
N LYS A 154 12.79 3.96 -2.57
CA LYS A 154 14.09 4.63 -2.37
C LYS A 154 15.23 3.85 -3.03
N ARG A 155 15.27 2.55 -2.80
CA ARG A 155 16.31 1.67 -3.38
C ARG A 155 16.24 1.66 -4.90
N ALA A 156 15.05 1.55 -5.48
CA ALA A 156 14.87 1.52 -6.92
C ALA A 156 15.24 2.85 -7.59
N LEU A 157 14.88 3.98 -6.99
CA LEU A 157 15.09 5.31 -7.58
C LEU A 157 16.50 5.85 -7.36
N GLU A 158 17.15 5.53 -6.26
CA GLU A 158 18.51 5.98 -5.96
C GLU A 158 19.59 5.09 -6.58
N ALA A 159 19.28 3.85 -6.93
CA ALA A 159 20.20 2.94 -7.62
C ALA A 159 20.30 3.18 -9.13
N ALA A 160 19.41 4.00 -9.67
CA ALA A 160 19.35 4.30 -11.11
C ALA A 160 20.33 5.39 -11.54
#